data_ad5984921611d0af93ba680e2530a11b
#
_entry.id   ad5984921611d0af93ba680e2530a11b
#
_cell.length_a   1.000
_cell.length_b   1.000
_cell.length_c   1.000
_cell.angle_alpha   90.00
_cell.angle_beta   90.00
_cell.angle_gamma   90.00
#
_symmetry.space_group_name_H-M   'P 1'
#
loop_
_entity.id
_entity.type
_entity.pdbx_description
1 polymer ?
#
loop_
_entity_poly.entity_id
_entity_poly.type
_entity_poly.pdbx_seq_one_letter_code
_entity_poly.pdbx_strand_id
1 'polypeptide(L)'
;TITLTPPLKFSVFSRSRRLFEHGFNVYSGNGRGLGEIVVARSNKYQEQTHGKLINRPFIFTGDSTPQKQEKNKLIMKDCSTMIIICGQDESLSTSKNVLDQFHQFMADSETGAMPLIIPLPSTGFAAKEIFMSEEFNASSCYRENPQLYQRINVCSDPEQLAKLVVNLIASYRMEPTV
;
A
#
# COMPACT_ATOMS: atom_id res chain seq x y z
N THR A 1 4.79 -15.90 14.38
CA THR A 1 5.46 -14.58 14.59
C THR A 1 6.34 -14.35 13.38
N ILE A 2 5.93 -13.46 12.48
CA ILE A 2 6.76 -13.09 11.30
C ILE A 2 7.91 -12.26 11.83
N THR A 3 9.11 -12.82 11.80
CA THR A 3 10.33 -12.06 12.12
C THR A 3 10.74 -11.25 10.89
N LEU A 4 10.38 -9.98 10.87
CA LEU A 4 10.82 -9.07 9.81
C LEU A 4 12.32 -8.82 9.94
N THR A 5 13.03 -8.93 8.83
CA THR A 5 14.45 -8.56 8.79
C THR A 5 14.63 -7.06 9.04
N PRO A 6 15.72 -6.62 9.70
CA PRO A 6 15.98 -5.21 9.98
C PRO A 6 15.83 -4.25 8.79
N PRO A 7 16.30 -4.59 7.58
CA PRO A 7 16.11 -3.75 6.39
C PRO A 7 14.64 -3.48 6.04
N LEU A 8 13.77 -4.49 6.15
CA LEU A 8 12.35 -4.34 5.82
C LEU A 8 11.63 -3.44 6.83
N LYS A 9 11.93 -3.59 8.14
CA LYS A 9 11.39 -2.72 9.20
C LYS A 9 11.76 -1.26 8.98
N PHE A 10 13.03 -1.01 8.66
CA PHE A 10 13.51 0.34 8.38
C PHE A 10 12.85 0.95 7.15
N SER A 11 12.72 0.18 6.09
CA SER A 11 12.06 0.57 4.84
C SER A 11 10.61 1.03 5.05
N VAL A 12 9.81 0.28 5.80
CA VAL A 12 8.41 0.64 6.12
C VAL A 12 8.34 1.95 6.91
N PHE A 13 9.27 2.12 7.85
CA PHE A 13 9.34 3.30 8.68
C PHE A 13 9.63 4.59 7.90
N SER A 14 10.66 4.60 7.08
CA SER A 14 11.02 5.77 6.26
C SER A 14 9.88 6.21 5.33
N ARG A 15 9.13 5.25 4.79
CA ARG A 15 8.00 5.52 3.89
C ARG A 15 6.82 6.17 4.61
N SER A 16 6.42 5.64 5.76
CA SER A 16 5.30 6.20 6.53
C SER A 16 5.59 7.64 6.96
N ARG A 17 6.79 7.90 7.45
CA ARG A 17 7.21 9.25 7.85
C ARG A 17 7.09 10.26 6.70
N ARG A 18 7.61 9.93 5.52
CA ARG A 18 7.54 10.82 4.36
C ARG A 18 6.11 11.11 3.90
N LEU A 19 5.23 10.14 3.94
CA LEU A 19 3.82 10.37 3.63
C LEU A 19 3.20 11.39 4.58
N PHE A 20 3.45 11.27 5.88
CA PHE A 20 2.96 12.24 6.87
C PHE A 20 3.58 13.63 6.70
N GLU A 21 4.87 13.74 6.42
CA GLU A 21 5.56 15.01 6.15
C GLU A 21 4.94 15.75 4.95
N HIS A 22 4.39 15.03 3.96
CA HIS A 22 3.69 15.59 2.82
C HIS A 22 2.17 15.74 3.02
N GLY A 23 1.69 15.58 4.26
CA GLY A 23 0.29 15.80 4.60
C GLY A 23 -0.68 14.71 4.16
N PHE A 24 -0.19 13.52 3.74
CA PHE A 24 -1.06 12.41 3.36
C PHE A 24 -1.66 11.72 4.57
N ASN A 25 -2.95 11.44 4.53
CA ASN A 25 -3.58 10.55 5.50
C ASN A 25 -3.26 9.10 5.12
N VAL A 26 -2.84 8.32 6.10
CA VAL A 26 -2.49 6.91 5.91
C VAL A 26 -3.53 6.04 6.62
N TYR A 27 -4.17 5.17 5.86
CA TYR A 27 -5.09 4.16 6.37
C TYR A 27 -4.33 2.86 6.58
N SER A 28 -4.44 2.26 7.75
CA SER A 28 -3.81 0.98 8.07
C SER A 28 -4.85 -0.03 8.56
N GLY A 29 -4.85 -1.22 7.97
CA GLY A 29 -5.64 -2.35 8.43
C GLY A 29 -5.09 -3.00 9.71
N ASN A 30 -4.01 -2.48 10.28
CA ASN A 30 -3.36 -3.02 11.47
C ASN A 30 -3.07 -4.53 11.39
N GLY A 31 -2.74 -5.00 10.17
CA GLY A 31 -2.36 -6.40 9.96
C GLY A 31 -1.11 -6.75 10.77
N ARG A 32 -1.04 -7.99 11.25
CA ARG A 32 0.08 -8.50 12.03
C ARG A 32 1.42 -8.23 11.33
N GLY A 33 2.40 -7.80 12.08
CA GLY A 33 3.74 -7.50 11.60
C GLY A 33 3.88 -6.10 11.01
N LEU A 34 3.70 -5.91 9.70
CA LEU A 34 3.90 -4.62 9.04
C LEU A 34 2.89 -3.55 9.46
N GLY A 35 1.61 -3.92 9.57
CA GLY A 35 0.56 -3.00 10.01
C GLY A 35 0.81 -2.47 11.42
N GLU A 36 1.20 -3.32 12.34
CA GLU A 36 1.55 -2.95 13.72
C GLU A 36 2.75 -1.99 13.77
N ILE A 37 3.76 -2.21 12.90
CA ILE A 37 4.92 -1.32 12.81
C ILE A 37 4.52 0.06 12.28
N VAL A 38 3.65 0.11 11.26
CA VAL A 38 3.12 1.36 10.73
C VAL A 38 2.39 2.12 11.83
N VAL A 39 1.47 1.48 12.55
CA VAL A 39 0.68 2.10 13.62
C VAL A 39 1.59 2.60 14.76
N ALA A 40 2.46 1.75 15.29
CA ALA A 40 3.33 2.09 16.41
C ALA A 40 4.27 3.26 16.12
N ARG A 41 4.75 3.37 14.87
CA ARG A 41 5.68 4.43 14.47
C ARG A 41 4.96 5.71 14.04
N SER A 42 3.82 5.59 13.40
CA SER A 42 3.03 6.74 12.95
C SER A 42 2.53 7.57 14.12
N ASN A 43 2.12 6.96 15.22
CA ASN A 43 1.72 7.66 16.44
C ASN A 43 2.80 8.62 16.97
N LYS A 44 4.07 8.27 16.77
CA LYS A 44 5.20 9.14 17.17
C LYS A 44 5.35 10.40 16.30
N TYR A 45 4.89 10.36 15.05
CA TYR A 45 5.07 11.46 14.10
C TYR A 45 3.82 12.29 13.86
N GLN A 46 2.62 11.81 14.23
CA GLN A 46 1.37 12.54 14.03
C GLN A 46 1.38 13.93 14.68
N GLU A 47 2.02 14.07 15.84
CA GLU A 47 2.12 15.35 16.56
C GLU A 47 3.03 16.37 15.83
N GLN A 48 3.87 15.91 14.92
CA GLN A 48 4.90 16.71 14.24
C GLN A 48 4.61 16.97 12.76
N THR A 49 3.52 16.40 12.23
CA THR A 49 3.22 16.41 10.79
C THR A 49 1.76 16.74 10.51
N HIS A 50 1.45 17.10 9.26
CA HIS A 50 0.09 17.45 8.84
C HIS A 50 -0.75 16.22 8.47
N GLY A 51 -0.13 15.08 8.19
CA GLY A 51 -0.82 13.83 7.86
C GLY A 51 -1.33 13.10 9.10
N LYS A 52 -2.42 12.35 8.96
CA LYS A 52 -3.03 11.57 10.04
C LYS A 52 -2.96 10.07 9.74
N LEU A 53 -2.70 9.27 10.76
CA LEU A 53 -2.92 7.84 10.72
C LEU A 53 -4.39 7.56 11.06
N ILE A 54 -5.08 6.83 10.19
CA ILE A 54 -6.43 6.35 10.41
C ILE A 54 -6.36 4.83 10.54
N ASN A 55 -6.49 4.34 11.75
CA ASN A 55 -6.44 2.91 12.01
C ASN A 55 -7.82 2.29 11.78
N ARG A 56 -7.91 1.40 10.78
CA ARG A 56 -9.12 0.63 10.44
C ARG A 56 -8.77 -0.87 10.49
N PRO A 57 -8.74 -1.48 11.68
CA PRO A 57 -8.28 -2.85 11.84
C PRO A 57 -9.14 -3.84 11.07
N PHE A 58 -8.49 -4.74 10.33
CA PHE A 58 -9.16 -5.90 9.74
C PHE A 58 -9.59 -6.85 10.85
N ILE A 59 -10.82 -7.34 10.78
CA ILE A 59 -11.32 -8.39 11.65
C ILE A 59 -11.19 -9.71 10.87
N PHE A 60 -10.24 -10.54 11.28
CA PHE A 60 -9.85 -11.76 10.53
C PHE A 60 -10.54 -13.04 10.98
N THR A 61 -11.18 -13.06 12.14
CA THR A 61 -11.72 -14.28 12.74
C THR A 61 -13.24 -14.37 12.59
N GLY A 62 -13.71 -15.50 12.05
CA GLY A 62 -15.13 -15.86 12.05
C GLY A 62 -15.99 -15.26 10.93
N ASP A 63 -15.45 -14.36 10.11
CA ASP A 63 -16.23 -13.74 9.04
C ASP A 63 -16.35 -14.64 7.81
N SER A 64 -17.54 -14.68 7.20
CA SER A 64 -17.72 -15.24 5.85
C SER A 64 -17.01 -14.40 4.79
N THR A 65 -16.74 -14.97 3.61
CA THR A 65 -16.13 -14.25 2.49
C THR A 65 -16.88 -12.96 2.11
N PRO A 66 -18.23 -12.93 2.02
CA PRO A 66 -18.98 -11.69 1.77
C PRO A 66 -18.77 -10.63 2.83
N GLN A 67 -18.75 -11.01 4.13
CA GLN A 67 -18.49 -10.06 5.22
C GLN A 67 -17.08 -9.47 5.16
N LYS A 68 -16.07 -10.28 4.80
CA LYS A 68 -14.70 -9.79 4.59
C LYS A 68 -14.63 -8.80 3.44
N GLN A 69 -15.30 -9.08 2.33
CA GLN A 69 -15.36 -8.18 1.18
C GLN A 69 -16.02 -6.84 1.53
N GLU A 70 -17.16 -6.87 2.25
CA GLU A 70 -17.84 -5.65 2.69
C GLU A 70 -16.96 -4.80 3.61
N LYS A 71 -16.25 -5.43 4.57
CA LYS A 71 -15.30 -4.73 5.46
C LYS A 71 -14.12 -4.15 4.68
N ASN A 72 -13.58 -4.87 3.72
CA ASN A 72 -12.51 -4.36 2.86
C ASN A 72 -12.97 -3.12 2.09
N LYS A 73 -14.19 -3.12 1.54
CA LYS A 73 -14.77 -1.94 0.89
C LYS A 73 -14.82 -0.74 1.82
N LEU A 74 -15.30 -0.94 3.06
CA LEU A 74 -15.37 0.14 4.06
C LEU A 74 -13.99 0.70 4.41
N ILE A 75 -12.95 -0.16 4.48
CA ILE A 75 -11.58 0.28 4.76
C ILE A 75 -11.03 1.09 3.60
N MET A 76 -11.30 0.68 2.37
CA MET A 76 -10.74 1.28 1.14
C MET A 76 -11.56 2.45 0.61
N LYS A 77 -12.79 2.65 1.07
CA LYS A 77 -13.77 3.61 0.57
C LYS A 77 -13.22 5.04 0.35
N ASP A 78 -12.36 5.48 1.26
CA ASP A 78 -11.82 6.84 1.23
C ASP A 78 -10.37 6.89 0.73
N CYS A 79 -9.88 5.76 0.18
CA CYS A 79 -8.50 5.65 -0.28
C CYS A 79 -8.41 5.87 -1.79
N SER A 80 -7.61 6.84 -2.21
CA SER A 80 -7.27 7.06 -3.63
C SER A 80 -6.00 6.33 -4.05
N THR A 81 -5.24 5.81 -3.08
CA THR A 81 -3.94 5.17 -3.32
C THR A 81 -3.79 3.93 -2.44
N MET A 82 -3.40 2.82 -3.05
CA MET A 82 -3.07 1.59 -2.35
C MET A 82 -1.56 1.30 -2.48
N ILE A 83 -0.85 1.29 -1.35
CA ILE A 83 0.57 0.91 -1.32
C ILE A 83 0.67 -0.52 -0.78
N ILE A 84 1.24 -1.42 -1.60
CA ILE A 84 1.36 -2.84 -1.27
C ILE A 84 2.80 -3.15 -0.89
N ILE A 85 2.99 -3.62 0.35
CA ILE A 85 4.29 -3.93 0.93
C ILE A 85 4.27 -5.37 1.39
N CYS A 86 5.15 -6.22 0.85
CA CYS A 86 5.25 -7.64 1.18
C CYS A 86 3.98 -8.43 0.84
N GLY A 87 3.10 -8.66 1.79
CA GLY A 87 1.89 -9.48 1.61
C GLY A 87 2.17 -10.97 1.68
N GLN A 88 2.76 -11.38 2.79
CA GLN A 88 3.06 -12.76 3.16
C GLN A 88 2.05 -13.23 4.20
N ASP A 89 1.62 -14.49 4.13
CA ASP A 89 0.80 -15.13 5.15
C ASP A 89 1.63 -15.85 6.23
N GLU A 90 0.95 -16.52 7.18
CA GLU A 90 1.61 -17.24 8.28
C GLU A 90 2.40 -18.47 7.79
N SER A 91 2.09 -19.01 6.62
CA SER A 91 2.81 -20.13 5.98
C SER A 91 4.06 -19.69 5.22
N LEU A 92 4.40 -18.41 5.23
CA LEU A 92 5.47 -17.79 4.46
C LEU A 92 5.22 -17.84 2.94
N SER A 93 3.97 -17.94 2.53
CA SER A 93 3.55 -17.86 1.14
C SER A 93 2.94 -16.49 0.79
N THR A 94 2.60 -16.29 -0.48
CA THR A 94 1.88 -15.09 -0.91
C THR A 94 0.50 -15.04 -0.28
N SER A 95 0.17 -13.92 0.36
CA SER A 95 -1.10 -13.73 1.04
C SER A 95 -2.25 -13.56 0.05
N LYS A 96 -3.14 -14.55 -0.01
CA LYS A 96 -4.38 -14.45 -0.77
C LYS A 96 -5.22 -13.24 -0.37
N ASN A 97 -5.26 -12.90 0.90
CA ASN A 97 -6.02 -11.73 1.38
C ASN A 97 -5.53 -10.42 0.76
N VAL A 98 -4.22 -10.27 0.53
CA VAL A 98 -3.66 -9.08 -0.12
C VAL A 98 -3.99 -9.04 -1.61
N LEU A 99 -3.94 -10.19 -2.27
CA LEU A 99 -4.37 -10.31 -3.68
C LEU A 99 -5.86 -10.00 -3.83
N ASP A 100 -6.72 -10.56 -2.98
CA ASP A 100 -8.16 -10.27 -2.98
C ASP A 100 -8.45 -8.78 -2.76
N GLN A 101 -7.69 -8.10 -1.88
CA GLN A 101 -7.80 -6.66 -1.68
C GLN A 101 -7.37 -5.86 -2.90
N PHE A 102 -6.30 -6.27 -3.57
CA PHE A 102 -5.85 -5.65 -4.82
C PHE A 102 -6.93 -5.74 -5.90
N HIS A 103 -7.46 -6.94 -6.18
CA HIS A 103 -8.52 -7.14 -7.17
C HIS A 103 -9.77 -6.33 -6.84
N GLN A 104 -10.16 -6.29 -5.57
CA GLN A 104 -11.29 -5.50 -5.13
C GLN A 104 -11.06 -3.99 -5.32
N PHE A 105 -9.87 -3.49 -5.00
CA PHE A 105 -9.51 -2.08 -5.19
C PHE A 105 -9.47 -1.70 -6.67
N MET A 106 -9.01 -2.60 -7.54
CA MET A 106 -9.09 -2.43 -9.00
C MET A 106 -10.54 -2.36 -9.50
N ALA A 107 -11.38 -3.28 -9.07
CA ALA A 107 -12.79 -3.35 -9.49
C ALA A 107 -13.61 -2.14 -9.03
N ASP A 108 -13.40 -1.66 -7.81
CA ASP A 108 -14.11 -0.49 -7.27
C ASP A 108 -13.72 0.81 -8.00
N SER A 109 -12.59 0.84 -8.70
CA SER A 109 -12.10 1.98 -9.47
C SER A 109 -12.78 2.19 -10.80
N GLU A 110 -13.38 1.16 -11.36
CA GLU A 110 -14.13 1.26 -12.63
C GLU A 110 -15.35 2.18 -12.52
N THR A 111 -15.71 2.59 -11.30
CA THR A 111 -16.89 3.43 -11.01
C THR A 111 -16.63 4.94 -11.01
N GLY A 112 -15.41 5.43 -11.31
CA GLY A 112 -15.23 6.88 -11.54
C GLY A 112 -13.89 7.52 -11.24
N ALA A 113 -13.13 7.12 -10.26
CA ALA A 113 -11.79 7.67 -10.02
C ALA A 113 -10.76 6.54 -10.09
N MET A 114 -9.82 6.64 -11.01
CA MET A 114 -8.78 5.61 -11.16
C MET A 114 -7.88 5.55 -9.92
N PRO A 115 -7.82 4.42 -9.20
CA PRO A 115 -6.97 4.32 -8.04
C PRO A 115 -5.51 4.22 -8.45
N LEU A 116 -4.67 4.89 -7.69
CA LEU A 116 -3.23 4.71 -7.80
C LEU A 116 -2.81 3.48 -6.98
N ILE A 117 -2.22 2.48 -7.63
CA ILE A 117 -1.71 1.27 -6.98
C ILE A 117 -0.19 1.26 -7.04
N ILE A 118 0.47 1.12 -5.90
CA ILE A 118 1.92 1.15 -5.80
C ILE A 118 2.43 -0.12 -5.13
N PRO A 119 2.59 -1.22 -5.89
CA PRO A 119 3.26 -2.40 -5.36
C PRO A 119 4.76 -2.13 -5.21
N LEU A 120 5.34 -2.61 -4.12
CA LEU A 120 6.77 -2.47 -3.82
C LEU A 120 7.47 -3.83 -3.95
N PRO A 121 7.85 -4.25 -5.17
CA PRO A 121 8.27 -5.62 -5.45
C PRO A 121 9.56 -6.03 -4.74
N SER A 122 10.43 -5.08 -4.38
CA SER A 122 11.62 -5.33 -3.56
C SER A 122 11.29 -5.88 -2.16
N THR A 123 10.03 -5.82 -1.73
CA THR A 123 9.56 -6.38 -0.47
C THR A 123 9.07 -7.84 -0.58
N GLY A 124 8.95 -8.37 -1.80
CA GLY A 124 8.60 -9.77 -2.08
C GLY A 124 7.10 -10.06 -2.04
N PHE A 125 6.77 -11.36 -2.12
CA PHE A 125 5.43 -11.94 -1.98
C PHE A 125 4.34 -11.25 -2.82
N ALA A 126 3.18 -10.94 -2.27
CA ALA A 126 2.07 -10.35 -3.01
C ALA A 126 2.44 -9.04 -3.73
N ALA A 127 3.29 -8.22 -3.14
CA ALA A 127 3.76 -6.99 -3.78
C ALA A 127 4.54 -7.27 -5.08
N LYS A 128 5.36 -8.33 -5.09
CA LYS A 128 6.10 -8.77 -6.28
C LYS A 128 5.17 -9.42 -7.31
N GLU A 129 4.28 -10.28 -6.85
CA GLU A 129 3.32 -10.99 -7.71
C GLU A 129 2.40 -10.01 -8.43
N ILE A 130 1.83 -9.03 -7.73
CA ILE A 130 1.00 -7.98 -8.31
C ILE A 130 1.80 -7.16 -9.33
N PHE A 131 3.04 -6.75 -8.99
CA PHE A 131 3.87 -5.99 -9.92
C PHE A 131 4.12 -6.72 -11.23
N MET A 132 4.24 -8.04 -11.19
CA MET A 132 4.48 -8.91 -12.36
C MET A 132 3.20 -9.32 -13.08
N SER A 133 2.02 -9.04 -12.53
CA SER A 133 0.74 -9.45 -13.12
C SER A 133 0.39 -8.67 -14.38
N GLU A 134 -0.27 -9.33 -15.31
CA GLU A 134 -0.79 -8.68 -16.53
C GLU A 134 -1.83 -7.62 -16.20
N GLU A 135 -2.68 -7.87 -15.20
CA GLU A 135 -3.71 -6.95 -14.73
C GLU A 135 -3.13 -5.62 -14.27
N PHE A 136 -2.09 -5.63 -13.43
CA PHE A 136 -1.41 -4.41 -13.00
C PHE A 136 -0.71 -3.71 -14.17
N ASN A 137 -0.01 -4.45 -15.02
CA ASN A 137 0.71 -3.88 -16.17
C ASN A 137 -0.26 -3.28 -17.23
N ALA A 138 -1.49 -3.78 -17.31
CA ALA A 138 -2.54 -3.22 -18.18
C ALA A 138 -3.24 -2.00 -17.55
N SER A 139 -3.05 -1.75 -16.25
CA SER A 139 -3.70 -0.63 -15.56
C SER A 139 -3.20 0.72 -16.09
N SER A 140 -4.07 1.73 -16.05
CA SER A 140 -3.71 3.09 -16.47
C SER A 140 -2.61 3.69 -15.60
N CYS A 141 -2.66 3.48 -14.28
CA CYS A 141 -1.64 4.02 -13.37
C CYS A 141 -0.23 3.55 -13.76
N TYR A 142 -0.07 2.27 -14.17
CA TYR A 142 1.22 1.77 -14.64
C TYR A 142 1.58 2.35 -16.01
N ARG A 143 0.64 2.36 -16.97
CA ARG A 143 0.89 2.82 -18.35
C ARG A 143 1.23 4.30 -18.45
N GLU A 144 0.67 5.12 -17.56
CA GLU A 144 0.97 6.56 -17.50
C GLU A 144 2.35 6.86 -16.91
N ASN A 145 2.84 6.01 -16.01
CA ASN A 145 4.09 6.23 -15.28
C ASN A 145 5.07 5.04 -15.28
N PRO A 146 5.30 4.33 -16.40
CA PRO A 146 6.05 3.09 -16.42
C PRO A 146 7.50 3.26 -15.94
N GLN A 147 8.12 4.39 -16.23
CA GLN A 147 9.51 4.65 -15.81
C GLN A 147 9.64 4.81 -14.29
N LEU A 148 8.66 5.44 -13.61
CA LEU A 148 8.65 5.57 -12.16
C LEU A 148 8.46 4.20 -11.50
N TYR A 149 7.56 3.37 -12.00
CA TYR A 149 7.36 2.01 -11.52
C TYR A 149 8.60 1.13 -11.72
N GLN A 150 9.29 1.25 -12.84
CA GLN A 150 10.55 0.52 -13.05
C GLN A 150 11.64 0.98 -12.06
N ARG A 151 11.73 2.27 -11.77
CA ARG A 151 12.64 2.77 -10.74
C ARG A 151 12.28 2.26 -9.35
N ILE A 152 11.00 2.17 -9.01
CA ILE A 152 10.50 1.57 -7.76
C ILE A 152 10.90 0.08 -7.69
N ASN A 153 10.76 -0.66 -8.80
CA ASN A 153 11.08 -2.08 -8.88
C ASN A 153 12.53 -2.38 -8.54
N VAL A 154 13.47 -1.59 -9.07
CA VAL A 154 14.91 -1.84 -8.89
C VAL A 154 15.50 -1.14 -7.66
N CYS A 155 14.74 -0.29 -6.98
CA CYS A 155 15.23 0.49 -5.85
C CYS A 155 15.28 -0.38 -4.58
N SER A 156 16.50 -0.58 -4.05
CA SER A 156 16.74 -1.28 -2.79
C SER A 156 16.96 -0.34 -1.59
N ASP A 157 17.27 0.94 -1.84
CA ASP A 157 17.45 1.93 -0.79
C ASP A 157 16.10 2.42 -0.24
N PRO A 158 15.83 2.28 1.06
CA PRO A 158 14.55 2.62 1.66
C PRO A 158 14.18 4.11 1.57
N GLU A 159 15.15 5.00 1.72
CA GLU A 159 14.92 6.45 1.67
C GLU A 159 14.61 6.91 0.24
N GLN A 160 15.37 6.40 -0.73
CA GLN A 160 15.13 6.65 -2.15
C GLN A 160 13.76 6.12 -2.59
N LEU A 161 13.41 4.91 -2.15
CA LEU A 161 12.13 4.29 -2.45
C LEU A 161 10.96 5.11 -1.88
N ALA A 162 11.10 5.64 -0.66
CA ALA A 162 10.11 6.52 -0.06
C ALA A 162 9.90 7.80 -0.88
N LYS A 163 10.98 8.41 -1.38
CA LYS A 163 10.89 9.58 -2.28
C LYS A 163 10.20 9.25 -3.59
N LEU A 164 10.51 8.10 -4.20
CA LEU A 164 9.87 7.66 -5.44
C LEU A 164 8.36 7.45 -5.27
N VAL A 165 7.94 6.83 -4.16
CA VAL A 165 6.52 6.65 -3.83
C VAL A 165 5.80 7.99 -3.69
N VAL A 166 6.36 8.93 -2.91
CA VAL A 166 5.78 10.27 -2.74
C VAL A 166 5.70 11.03 -4.07
N ASN A 167 6.75 10.96 -4.89
CA ASN A 167 6.77 11.62 -6.20
C ASN A 167 5.68 11.05 -7.13
N LEU A 168 5.49 9.71 -7.11
CA LEU A 168 4.45 9.08 -7.90
C LEU A 168 3.04 9.52 -7.45
N ILE A 169 2.79 9.58 -6.14
CA ILE A 169 1.51 10.07 -5.61
C ILE A 169 1.29 11.55 -5.97
N ALA A 170 2.33 12.36 -5.88
CA ALA A 170 2.24 13.78 -6.21
C ALA A 170 1.96 14.01 -7.70
N SER A 171 2.64 13.29 -8.61
CA SER A 171 2.41 13.40 -10.05
C SER A 171 0.98 13.03 -10.43
N TYR A 172 0.43 11.98 -9.81
CA TYR A 172 -0.92 11.50 -10.08
C TYR A 172 -2.03 12.46 -9.63
N ARG A 173 -1.75 13.31 -8.63
CA ARG A 173 -2.70 14.34 -8.13
C ARG A 173 -2.67 15.65 -8.90
N MET A 174 -1.64 15.89 -9.69
CA MET A 174 -1.45 17.15 -10.39
C MET A 174 -2.09 17.18 -11.80
N GLU A 175 -2.60 16.06 -12.28
CA GLU A 175 -3.37 16.05 -13.51
C GLU A 175 -4.78 16.62 -13.24
N PRO A 176 -5.14 17.78 -13.80
CA PRO A 176 -6.49 18.29 -13.68
C PRO A 176 -7.42 17.31 -14.38
N THR A 177 -8.43 16.85 -13.68
CA THR A 177 -9.60 16.18 -14.28
C THR A 177 -10.21 17.15 -15.30
N VAL A 178 -9.95 16.93 -16.57
CA VAL A 178 -10.55 17.69 -17.68
C VAL A 178 -12.01 17.26 -17.84
#